data_20c3e703b5c23ba7d5271d0a1a0d40f1
#
_entry.id   20c3e703b5c23ba7d5271d0a1a0d40f1
#
_cell.length_a   1.000
_cell.length_b   1.000
_cell.length_c   1.000
_cell.angle_alpha   90.00
_cell.angle_beta   90.00
_cell.angle_gamma   90.00
#
_symmetry.space_group_name_H-M   'P 1'
#
loop_
_entity.id
_entity.type
_entity.pdbx_description
1 polymer ?
#
loop_
_entity_poly.entity_id
_entity_poly.type
_entity_poly.pdbx_seq_one_letter_code
_entity_poly.pdbx_strand_id
1 'polypeptide(L)'
;MDEYGLRELITHVKAGRLGRRGFVQMMVGLGLTAPMAAQMLASAGVAEAQPKLVYKPTKRGGGGALKTLWWQGATLLNPYFAVGTKDQDGSRIFYEPLASWDPDGNLSPVLAAEIPTQQNGGLSKDGKTVVWKLKKDVQWHDGKPFTADDVVFNWEYAADPATAAYCIATYKDIKAEKIDSHTVKVTLPKPTPYWADAFVGVRGMIIPKHVFEPFKGGKSREAPANLKPVGTGPYRFVDFKPGDIVKGELNPTYHMANRPYFDTIEMKGGGDA
;
A
#
# COMPACT_ATOMS: atom_id res chain seq x y z
N MET A 1 11.05 -27.40 22.27
CA MET A 1 12.36 -26.73 22.19
C MET A 1 12.31 -25.56 23.17
N ASP A 2 13.30 -25.44 24.02
CA ASP A 2 13.41 -24.35 24.97
C ASP A 2 14.13 -23.13 24.38
N GLU A 3 14.19 -22.04 25.11
CA GLU A 3 14.84 -20.81 24.66
C GLU A 3 16.34 -21.00 24.38
N TYR A 4 17.01 -21.89 25.13
CA TYR A 4 18.45 -22.18 24.96
C TYR A 4 18.69 -22.84 23.59
N GLY A 5 17.93 -23.89 23.25
CA GLY A 5 18.04 -24.58 21.95
C GLY A 5 17.72 -23.68 20.77
N LEU A 6 16.76 -22.71 20.93
CA LEU A 6 16.47 -21.75 19.92
C LEU A 6 17.64 -20.79 19.69
N ARG A 7 18.26 -20.26 20.73
CA ARG A 7 19.43 -19.38 20.63
C ARG A 7 20.63 -20.09 19.99
N GLU A 8 20.81 -21.37 20.29
CA GLU A 8 21.86 -22.19 19.68
C GLU A 8 21.64 -22.36 18.17
N LEU A 9 20.41 -22.69 17.75
CA LEU A 9 20.07 -22.75 16.31
C LEU A 9 20.30 -21.44 15.59
N ILE A 10 19.93 -20.31 16.18
CA ILE A 10 20.20 -18.98 15.62
C ILE A 10 21.71 -18.74 15.50
N THR A 11 22.49 -19.16 16.48
CA THR A 11 23.96 -19.07 16.46
C THR A 11 24.56 -19.93 15.32
N HIS A 12 24.01 -21.10 15.08
CA HIS A 12 24.40 -21.93 13.94
C HIS A 12 24.09 -21.28 12.59
N VAL A 13 22.95 -20.56 12.50
CA VAL A 13 22.64 -19.81 11.27
C VAL A 13 23.61 -18.65 11.09
N LYS A 14 23.93 -17.89 12.14
CA LYS A 14 24.92 -16.81 12.10
C LYS A 14 26.31 -17.30 11.68
N ALA A 15 26.69 -18.49 12.12
CA ALA A 15 27.97 -19.11 11.79
C ALA A 15 27.98 -19.82 10.42
N GLY A 16 26.89 -19.76 9.64
CA GLY A 16 26.79 -20.43 8.34
C GLY A 16 26.71 -21.97 8.42
N ARG A 17 26.59 -22.54 9.61
CA ARG A 17 26.49 -24.01 9.83
C ARG A 17 25.09 -24.55 9.60
N LEU A 18 24.09 -23.70 9.65
CA LEU A 18 22.69 -23.99 9.33
C LEU A 18 22.17 -22.95 8.35
N GLY A 19 21.59 -23.39 7.23
CA GLY A 19 20.96 -22.47 6.26
C GLY A 19 19.65 -21.89 6.80
N ARG A 20 19.33 -20.63 6.45
CA ARG A 20 18.04 -19.97 6.83
C ARG A 20 16.83 -20.84 6.52
N ARG A 21 16.79 -21.43 5.31
CA ARG A 21 15.67 -22.28 4.90
C ARG A 21 15.51 -23.50 5.83
N GLY A 22 16.62 -24.12 6.22
CA GLY A 22 16.60 -25.24 7.19
C GLY A 22 16.09 -24.80 8.56
N PHE A 23 16.50 -23.63 9.05
CA PHE A 23 15.97 -23.05 10.29
C PHE A 23 14.45 -22.82 10.18
N VAL A 24 13.98 -22.14 9.13
CA VAL A 24 12.55 -21.87 8.92
C VAL A 24 11.75 -23.17 8.85
N GLN A 25 12.22 -24.17 8.12
CA GLN A 25 11.55 -25.48 8.05
C GLN A 25 11.46 -26.18 9.40
N MET A 26 12.52 -26.13 10.21
CA MET A 26 12.49 -26.68 11.58
C MET A 26 11.48 -25.94 12.46
N MET A 27 11.45 -24.61 12.40
CA MET A 27 10.50 -23.80 13.18
C MET A 27 9.05 -24.07 12.78
N VAL A 28 8.79 -24.23 11.47
CA VAL A 28 7.46 -24.60 10.96
C VAL A 28 7.08 -26.01 11.45
N GLY A 29 8.01 -26.94 11.46
CA GLY A 29 7.80 -28.28 12.05
C GLY A 29 7.48 -28.27 13.55
N LEU A 30 7.84 -27.19 14.26
CA LEU A 30 7.52 -26.96 15.66
C LEU A 30 6.24 -26.10 15.86
N GLY A 31 5.49 -25.83 14.80
CA GLY A 31 4.20 -25.13 14.86
C GLY A 31 4.26 -23.61 14.66
N LEU A 32 5.42 -23.05 14.35
CA LEU A 32 5.54 -21.62 14.01
C LEU A 32 5.17 -21.40 12.54
N THR A 33 4.69 -20.19 12.20
CA THR A 33 4.55 -19.82 10.80
C THR A 33 5.90 -19.44 10.17
N ALA A 34 6.07 -19.64 8.86
CA ALA A 34 7.31 -19.28 8.17
C ALA A 34 7.70 -17.79 8.34
N PRO A 35 6.76 -16.81 8.30
CA PRO A 35 7.06 -15.42 8.61
C PRO A 35 7.58 -15.20 10.04
N MET A 36 6.99 -15.86 11.05
CA MET A 36 7.47 -15.76 12.44
C MET A 36 8.90 -16.27 12.57
N ALA A 37 9.20 -17.41 11.97
CA ALA A 37 10.54 -17.97 11.99
C ALA A 37 11.57 -17.06 11.28
N ALA A 38 11.19 -16.45 10.15
CA ALA A 38 12.03 -15.48 9.45
C ALA A 38 12.27 -14.21 10.28
N GLN A 39 11.25 -13.71 10.96
CA GLN A 39 11.36 -12.54 11.85
C GLN A 39 12.28 -12.81 13.06
N MET A 40 12.28 -14.01 13.61
CA MET A 40 13.21 -14.40 14.68
C MET A 40 14.67 -14.29 14.24
N LEU A 41 14.99 -14.71 13.02
CA LEU A 41 16.33 -14.55 12.44
C LEU A 41 16.67 -13.08 12.21
N ALA A 42 15.74 -12.28 11.67
CA ALA A 42 15.92 -10.86 11.44
C ALA A 42 16.18 -10.11 12.77
N SER A 43 15.38 -10.39 13.83
CA SER A 43 15.54 -9.81 15.16
C SER A 43 16.88 -10.21 15.80
N ALA A 44 17.40 -11.36 15.44
CA ALA A 44 18.71 -11.83 15.90
C ALA A 44 19.88 -11.26 15.07
N GLY A 45 19.63 -10.38 14.10
CA GLY A 45 20.66 -9.77 13.25
C GLY A 45 21.25 -10.71 12.20
N VAL A 46 20.53 -11.80 11.85
CA VAL A 46 20.88 -12.63 10.69
C VAL A 46 20.38 -11.89 9.47
N ALA A 47 21.28 -11.14 8.81
CA ALA A 47 20.98 -10.41 7.59
C ALA A 47 20.42 -11.35 6.52
N GLU A 48 19.37 -10.88 5.84
CA GLU A 48 18.82 -11.61 4.72
C GLU A 48 19.76 -11.50 3.51
N ALA A 49 20.49 -12.55 3.25
CA ALA A 49 21.26 -12.69 2.02
C ALA A 49 20.38 -13.26 0.88
N GLN A 50 19.15 -12.71 0.73
CA GLN A 50 18.49 -12.87 -0.55
C GLN A 50 19.00 -11.78 -1.49
N PRO A 51 19.48 -12.13 -2.69
CA PRO A 51 19.74 -11.10 -3.68
C PRO A 51 18.43 -10.37 -3.88
N LYS A 52 18.37 -9.08 -3.49
CA LYS A 52 17.25 -8.22 -3.84
C LYS A 52 17.13 -8.31 -5.35
N LEU A 53 16.09 -8.96 -5.83
CA LEU A 53 15.74 -8.92 -7.24
C LEU A 53 15.36 -7.47 -7.55
N VAL A 54 16.37 -6.67 -7.84
CA VAL A 54 16.19 -5.28 -8.25
C VAL A 54 15.74 -5.31 -9.70
N TYR A 55 14.44 -5.56 -9.90
CA TYR A 55 13.86 -5.43 -11.22
C TYR A 55 13.97 -3.96 -11.67
N LYS A 56 14.77 -3.73 -12.69
CA LYS A 56 14.93 -2.42 -13.35
C LYS A 56 14.19 -2.48 -14.70
N PRO A 57 12.93 -2.03 -14.76
CA PRO A 57 12.20 -1.99 -16.02
C PRO A 57 12.89 -1.04 -17.00
N THR A 58 13.02 -1.47 -18.25
CA THR A 58 13.74 -0.72 -19.30
C THR A 58 12.83 0.08 -20.20
N LYS A 59 11.52 -0.22 -20.22
CA LYS A 59 10.52 0.48 -21.03
C LYS A 59 9.14 0.43 -20.38
N ARG A 60 8.31 1.38 -20.77
CA ARG A 60 6.87 1.41 -20.48
C ARG A 60 6.11 0.82 -21.65
N GLY A 61 5.14 -0.05 -21.38
CA GLY A 61 4.30 -0.67 -22.39
C GLY A 61 5.00 -1.68 -23.30
N GLY A 62 4.26 -2.20 -24.26
CA GLY A 62 4.72 -3.19 -25.23
C GLY A 62 4.72 -4.62 -24.69
N GLY A 63 4.17 -4.87 -23.50
CA GLY A 63 4.02 -6.20 -22.91
C GLY A 63 2.68 -6.88 -23.26
N GLY A 64 1.81 -6.22 -24.03
CA GLY A 64 0.49 -6.74 -24.37
C GLY A 64 -0.48 -6.71 -23.18
N ALA A 65 -1.42 -7.66 -23.13
CA ALA A 65 -2.45 -7.74 -22.10
C ALA A 65 -2.04 -8.62 -20.93
N LEU A 66 -2.14 -8.08 -19.71
CA LEU A 66 -2.06 -8.87 -18.48
C LEU A 66 -3.47 -9.34 -18.12
N LYS A 67 -3.68 -10.64 -18.04
CA LYS A 67 -4.95 -11.25 -17.61
C LYS A 67 -4.72 -11.98 -16.29
N THR A 68 -5.48 -11.60 -15.28
CA THR A 68 -5.45 -12.24 -13.97
C THR A 68 -6.80 -12.83 -13.64
N LEU A 69 -6.81 -14.03 -13.06
CA LEU A 69 -8.00 -14.66 -12.52
C LEU A 69 -7.95 -14.54 -11.00
N TRP A 70 -8.98 -13.98 -10.43
CA TRP A 70 -9.16 -13.83 -8.99
C TRP A 70 -10.27 -14.78 -8.51
N TRP A 71 -10.17 -15.25 -7.28
CA TRP A 71 -11.16 -16.19 -6.71
C TRP A 71 -12.57 -15.59 -6.58
N GLN A 72 -12.70 -14.27 -6.46
CA GLN A 72 -13.95 -13.53 -6.53
C GLN A 72 -13.77 -12.22 -7.33
N GLY A 73 -14.81 -11.78 -8.03
CA GLY A 73 -14.82 -10.48 -8.70
C GLY A 73 -14.95 -9.32 -7.72
N ALA A 74 -14.26 -8.22 -7.99
CA ALA A 74 -14.44 -6.97 -7.25
C ALA A 74 -15.89 -6.48 -7.40
N THR A 75 -16.46 -5.93 -6.33
CA THR A 75 -17.83 -5.39 -6.33
C THR A 75 -17.87 -3.87 -6.28
N LEU A 76 -16.75 -3.25 -5.92
CA LEU A 76 -16.54 -1.80 -5.92
C LEU A 76 -15.05 -1.48 -6.08
N LEU A 77 -14.73 -0.22 -6.40
CA LEU A 77 -13.37 0.23 -6.65
C LEU A 77 -12.97 1.43 -5.78
N ASN A 78 -13.73 1.73 -4.72
CA ASN A 78 -13.32 2.73 -3.72
C ASN A 78 -12.55 2.05 -2.58
N PRO A 79 -11.26 2.39 -2.35
CA PRO A 79 -10.43 1.74 -1.34
C PRO A 79 -10.96 1.90 0.09
N TYR A 80 -11.72 2.94 0.41
CA TYR A 80 -12.28 3.15 1.75
C TYR A 80 -13.49 2.26 2.07
N PHE A 81 -14.04 1.60 1.06
CA PHE A 81 -15.15 0.64 1.20
C PHE A 81 -14.74 -0.79 0.87
N ALA A 82 -13.50 -1.00 0.48
CA ALA A 82 -12.93 -2.28 0.07
C ALA A 82 -12.61 -3.17 1.29
N VAL A 83 -13.63 -3.81 1.88
CA VAL A 83 -13.45 -4.69 3.05
C VAL A 83 -12.74 -5.99 2.68
N GLY A 84 -13.09 -6.59 1.54
CA GLY A 84 -12.51 -7.85 1.05
C GLY A 84 -11.29 -7.64 0.15
N THR A 85 -10.39 -8.62 0.14
CA THR A 85 -9.16 -8.61 -0.68
C THR A 85 -9.46 -8.38 -2.16
N LYS A 86 -10.56 -8.95 -2.69
CA LYS A 86 -11.00 -8.76 -4.07
C LYS A 86 -11.21 -7.29 -4.45
N ASP A 87 -11.83 -6.51 -3.54
CA ASP A 87 -12.11 -5.09 -3.74
C ASP A 87 -10.85 -4.25 -3.51
N GLN A 88 -10.01 -4.64 -2.55
CA GLN A 88 -8.71 -3.99 -2.30
C GLN A 88 -7.79 -4.12 -3.50
N ASP A 89 -7.67 -5.32 -4.08
CA ASP A 89 -6.81 -5.56 -5.23
C ASP A 89 -7.38 -4.95 -6.52
N GLY A 90 -8.71 -4.93 -6.70
CA GLY A 90 -9.36 -4.18 -7.76
C GLY A 90 -9.08 -2.68 -7.68
N SER A 91 -9.14 -2.11 -6.48
CA SER A 91 -8.85 -0.69 -6.23
C SER A 91 -7.38 -0.35 -6.49
N ARG A 92 -6.43 -1.25 -6.14
CA ARG A 92 -4.98 -1.05 -6.31
C ARG A 92 -4.53 -0.97 -7.77
N ILE A 93 -5.35 -1.38 -8.72
CA ILE A 93 -5.07 -1.18 -10.15
C ILE A 93 -4.99 0.32 -10.47
N PHE A 94 -5.79 1.14 -9.76
CA PHE A 94 -5.99 2.56 -10.05
C PHE A 94 -5.44 3.50 -8.98
N TYR A 95 -5.57 3.14 -7.69
CA TYR A 95 -5.19 3.99 -6.56
C TYR A 95 -3.89 3.53 -5.90
N GLU A 96 -3.15 4.48 -5.37
CA GLU A 96 -1.87 4.26 -4.72
C GLU A 96 -1.81 4.90 -3.33
N PRO A 97 -1.07 4.29 -2.38
CA PRO A 97 -0.78 4.87 -1.07
C PRO A 97 0.47 5.77 -1.12
N LEU A 98 0.77 6.46 -0.01
CA LEU A 98 2.04 7.17 0.13
C LEU A 98 3.23 6.21 0.13
N ALA A 99 3.10 5.06 0.78
CA ALA A 99 4.11 4.01 0.80
C ALA A 99 3.44 2.62 0.82
N SER A 100 4.19 1.60 0.48
CA SER A 100 3.74 0.21 0.49
C SER A 100 4.80 -0.69 1.14
N TRP A 101 4.38 -1.84 1.63
CA TRP A 101 5.28 -2.85 2.15
C TRP A 101 5.84 -3.69 0.99
N ASP A 102 7.15 -3.91 1.00
CA ASP A 102 7.78 -4.87 0.11
C ASP A 102 7.62 -6.31 0.65
N PRO A 103 7.97 -7.35 -0.12
CA PRO A 103 7.87 -8.74 0.34
C PRO A 103 8.72 -9.07 1.60
N ASP A 104 9.71 -8.24 1.90
CA ASP A 104 10.58 -8.38 3.07
C ASP A 104 10.04 -7.62 4.30
N GLY A 105 8.90 -6.94 4.15
CA GLY A 105 8.26 -6.15 5.20
C GLY A 105 8.87 -4.75 5.40
N ASN A 106 9.67 -4.26 4.47
CA ASN A 106 10.18 -2.90 4.52
C ASN A 106 9.23 -1.93 3.83
N LEU A 107 9.19 -0.69 4.32
CA LEU A 107 8.47 0.39 3.64
C LEU A 107 9.21 0.85 2.38
N SER A 108 8.47 0.91 1.28
CA SER A 108 8.94 1.45 0.00
C SER A 108 8.07 2.64 -0.40
N PRO A 109 8.64 3.78 -0.81
CA PRO A 109 7.86 4.96 -1.17
C PRO A 109 7.12 4.74 -2.49
N VAL A 110 5.85 5.17 -2.55
CA VAL A 110 5.01 5.13 -3.75
C VAL A 110 4.67 6.56 -4.19
N LEU A 111 3.73 7.25 -3.54
CA LEU A 111 3.44 8.66 -3.76
C LEU A 111 4.31 9.57 -2.89
N ALA A 112 4.87 9.06 -1.79
CA ALA A 112 5.89 9.75 -1.03
C ALA A 112 7.22 9.79 -1.80
N ALA A 113 7.99 10.86 -1.62
CA ALA A 113 9.33 11.01 -2.19
C ALA A 113 10.35 10.14 -1.43
N GLU A 114 10.16 9.99 -0.12
CA GLU A 114 11.02 9.19 0.77
C GLU A 114 10.20 8.64 1.95
N ILE A 115 10.72 7.62 2.63
CA ILE A 115 10.12 7.12 3.86
C ILE A 115 10.55 8.00 5.04
N PRO A 116 9.61 8.49 5.89
CA PRO A 116 9.93 9.24 7.08
C PRO A 116 10.80 8.43 8.05
N THR A 117 11.90 9.04 8.50
CA THR A 117 12.81 8.49 9.51
C THR A 117 13.23 9.58 10.47
N GLN A 118 13.82 9.22 11.62
CA GLN A 118 14.42 10.21 12.52
C GLN A 118 15.64 10.89 11.89
N GLN A 119 16.39 10.17 11.05
CA GLN A 119 17.59 10.68 10.39
C GLN A 119 17.28 11.76 9.35
N ASN A 120 16.18 11.62 8.58
CA ASN A 120 15.77 12.65 7.61
C ASN A 120 14.79 13.68 8.19
N GLY A 121 14.51 13.63 9.51
CA GLY A 121 13.60 14.53 10.19
C GLY A 121 12.11 14.27 9.91
N GLY A 122 11.79 13.21 9.17
CA GLY A 122 10.41 12.83 8.86
C GLY A 122 9.68 12.19 10.03
N LEU A 123 10.41 11.68 11.04
CA LEU A 123 9.82 11.11 12.26
C LEU A 123 10.42 11.85 13.46
N SER A 124 9.56 12.43 14.31
CA SER A 124 10.01 13.13 15.51
C SER A 124 10.63 12.19 16.54
N LYS A 125 11.54 12.71 17.37
CA LYS A 125 12.23 11.93 18.42
C LYS A 125 11.25 11.32 19.44
N ASP A 126 10.16 12.03 19.72
CA ASP A 126 9.10 11.57 20.63
C ASP A 126 8.11 10.59 19.98
N GLY A 127 8.28 10.30 18.67
CA GLY A 127 7.45 9.35 17.92
C GLY A 127 6.00 9.79 17.71
N LYS A 128 5.69 11.08 17.91
CA LYS A 128 4.30 11.60 17.77
C LYS A 128 4.05 12.37 16.50
N THR A 129 5.07 12.72 15.74
CA THR A 129 4.92 13.48 14.50
C THR A 129 5.58 12.76 13.36
N VAL A 130 4.85 12.63 12.26
CA VAL A 130 5.33 12.07 10.99
C VAL A 130 5.16 13.12 9.91
N VAL A 131 6.22 13.43 9.19
CA VAL A 131 6.22 14.38 8.08
C VAL A 131 6.45 13.61 6.78
N TRP A 132 5.45 13.60 5.94
CA TRP A 132 5.50 13.00 4.61
C TRP A 132 5.85 14.06 3.58
N LYS A 133 6.90 13.82 2.81
CA LYS A 133 7.24 14.58 1.60
C LYS A 133 6.68 13.84 0.40
N LEU A 134 5.91 14.52 -0.43
CA LEU A 134 5.24 13.94 -1.60
C LEU A 134 6.08 14.13 -2.86
N LYS A 135 5.95 13.22 -3.82
CA LYS A 135 6.50 13.40 -5.17
C LYS A 135 5.82 14.59 -5.85
N LYS A 136 6.57 15.39 -6.61
CA LYS A 136 6.07 16.63 -7.21
C LYS A 136 5.39 16.44 -8.57
N ASP A 137 5.80 15.43 -9.33
CA ASP A 137 5.38 15.23 -10.72
C ASP A 137 4.32 14.14 -10.87
N VAL A 138 3.46 13.98 -9.85
CA VAL A 138 2.37 13.01 -9.89
C VAL A 138 1.09 13.70 -10.36
N GLN A 139 0.41 13.07 -11.31
CA GLN A 139 -0.88 13.51 -11.82
C GLN A 139 -1.93 12.43 -11.61
N TRP A 140 -3.15 12.86 -11.33
CA TRP A 140 -4.34 12.03 -11.42
C TRP A 140 -4.60 11.61 -12.87
N HIS A 141 -5.37 10.56 -13.10
CA HIS A 141 -5.68 10.06 -14.44
C HIS A 141 -6.38 11.10 -15.34
N ASP A 142 -7.02 12.10 -14.74
CA ASP A 142 -7.66 13.23 -15.42
C ASP A 142 -6.71 14.43 -15.65
N GLY A 143 -5.43 14.29 -15.33
CA GLY A 143 -4.39 15.28 -15.55
C GLY A 143 -4.22 16.34 -14.46
N LYS A 144 -5.06 16.34 -13.42
CA LYS A 144 -4.89 17.24 -12.27
C LYS A 144 -3.70 16.84 -11.42
N PRO A 145 -2.98 17.79 -10.78
CA PRO A 145 -1.84 17.48 -9.93
C PRO A 145 -2.29 16.79 -8.63
N PHE A 146 -1.52 15.81 -8.18
CA PHE A 146 -1.61 15.25 -6.84
C PHE A 146 -0.88 16.14 -5.85
N THR A 147 -1.51 16.50 -4.73
CA THR A 147 -0.95 17.42 -3.75
C THR A 147 -1.27 16.99 -2.31
N ALA A 148 -0.71 17.75 -1.35
CA ALA A 148 -0.99 17.59 0.08
C ALA A 148 -2.48 17.81 0.43
N ASP A 149 -3.22 18.58 -0.38
CA ASP A 149 -4.67 18.76 -0.19
C ASP A 149 -5.43 17.43 -0.35
N ASP A 150 -4.98 16.57 -1.27
CA ASP A 150 -5.58 15.24 -1.44
C ASP A 150 -5.33 14.36 -0.21
N VAL A 151 -4.12 14.39 0.35
CA VAL A 151 -3.77 13.59 1.53
C VAL A 151 -4.56 14.03 2.76
N VAL A 152 -4.67 15.35 2.99
CA VAL A 152 -5.47 15.90 4.09
C VAL A 152 -6.95 15.54 3.90
N PHE A 153 -7.47 15.68 2.68
CA PHE A 153 -8.84 15.28 2.36
C PHE A 153 -9.09 13.79 2.67
N ASN A 154 -8.15 12.92 2.34
CA ASN A 154 -8.28 11.48 2.61
C ASN A 154 -8.33 11.17 4.12
N TRP A 155 -7.55 11.90 4.96
CA TRP A 155 -7.70 11.81 6.39
C TRP A 155 -9.10 12.24 6.84
N GLU A 156 -9.57 13.40 6.40
CA GLU A 156 -10.89 13.91 6.75
C GLU A 156 -12.02 12.96 6.29
N TYR A 157 -11.87 12.39 5.09
CA TYR A 157 -12.83 11.44 4.51
C TYR A 157 -12.89 10.14 5.31
N ALA A 158 -11.74 9.59 5.68
CA ALA A 158 -11.66 8.32 6.39
C ALA A 158 -11.98 8.43 7.88
N ALA A 159 -11.71 9.59 8.51
CA ALA A 159 -11.97 9.84 9.93
C ALA A 159 -13.43 10.21 10.23
N ASP A 160 -14.19 10.64 9.20
CA ASP A 160 -15.59 11.02 9.36
C ASP A 160 -16.49 9.78 9.53
N PRO A 161 -17.19 9.61 10.68
CA PRO A 161 -18.12 8.50 10.88
C PRO A 161 -19.23 8.43 9.82
N ALA A 162 -19.67 9.58 9.27
CA ALA A 162 -20.69 9.62 8.24
C ALA A 162 -20.24 9.03 6.90
N THR A 163 -18.93 8.98 6.63
CA THR A 163 -18.35 8.28 5.47
C THR A 163 -18.49 6.77 5.61
N ALA A 164 -18.49 6.24 6.84
CA ALA A 164 -18.48 4.81 7.13
C ALA A 164 -17.33 4.04 6.46
N ALA A 165 -16.12 4.63 6.44
CA ALA A 165 -14.92 3.98 5.94
C ALA A 165 -14.53 2.79 6.83
N TYR A 166 -14.21 1.62 6.21
CA TYR A 166 -13.85 0.43 6.99
C TYR A 166 -12.58 0.61 7.84
N CYS A 167 -11.71 1.52 7.43
CA CYS A 167 -10.44 1.80 8.10
C CYS A 167 -10.50 3.01 9.06
N ILE A 168 -11.68 3.49 9.44
CA ILE A 168 -11.87 4.66 10.32
C ILE A 168 -11.02 4.60 11.60
N ALA A 169 -10.81 3.41 12.16
CA ALA A 169 -10.00 3.22 13.37
C ALA A 169 -8.54 3.65 13.19
N THR A 170 -8.02 3.63 11.97
CA THR A 170 -6.65 4.09 11.64
C THR A 170 -6.56 5.62 11.59
N TYR A 171 -7.67 6.32 11.28
CA TYR A 171 -7.66 7.75 10.97
C TYR A 171 -8.30 8.65 12.03
N LYS A 172 -9.26 8.16 12.81
CA LYS A 172 -10.09 8.99 13.71
C LYS A 172 -9.32 9.70 14.82
N ASP A 173 -8.22 9.12 15.29
CA ASP A 173 -7.45 9.62 16.42
C ASP A 173 -6.18 10.38 16.02
N ILE A 174 -5.87 10.44 14.74
CA ILE A 174 -4.72 11.20 14.21
C ILE A 174 -5.20 12.54 13.63
N LYS A 175 -4.26 13.45 13.38
CA LYS A 175 -4.51 14.70 12.68
C LYS A 175 -3.54 14.84 11.52
N ALA A 176 -4.03 15.12 10.32
CA ALA A 176 -3.21 15.44 9.16
C ALA A 176 -3.33 16.93 8.81
N GLU A 177 -2.21 17.59 8.60
CA GLU A 177 -2.13 19.01 8.31
C GLU A 177 -1.22 19.26 7.11
N LYS A 178 -1.67 20.08 6.18
CA LYS A 178 -0.85 20.56 5.06
C LYS A 178 0.18 21.56 5.58
N ILE A 179 1.45 21.33 5.31
CA ILE A 179 2.54 22.29 5.56
C ILE A 179 2.76 23.16 4.31
N ASP A 180 2.88 22.49 3.16
CA ASP A 180 2.94 23.11 1.83
C ASP A 180 2.27 22.18 0.79
N SER A 181 2.36 22.51 -0.50
CA SER A 181 1.71 21.72 -1.55
C SER A 181 2.19 20.26 -1.65
N HIS A 182 3.36 19.93 -1.08
CA HIS A 182 3.97 18.59 -1.17
C HIS A 182 4.49 18.09 0.18
N THR A 183 4.04 18.68 1.28
CA THR A 183 4.43 18.26 2.63
C THR A 183 3.20 18.17 3.53
N VAL A 184 3.02 17.02 4.16
CA VAL A 184 1.94 16.74 5.11
C VAL A 184 2.53 16.33 6.44
N LYS A 185 2.06 16.97 7.52
CA LYS A 185 2.36 16.57 8.89
C LYS A 185 1.21 15.76 9.46
N VAL A 186 1.53 14.58 9.97
CA VAL A 186 0.60 13.73 10.72
C VAL A 186 0.99 13.75 12.19
N THR A 187 0.04 14.07 13.05
CA THR A 187 0.21 14.06 14.50
C THR A 187 -0.52 12.87 15.09
N LEU A 188 0.19 12.08 15.89
CA LEU A 188 -0.31 10.90 16.57
C LEU A 188 -0.64 11.23 18.04
N PRO A 189 -1.69 10.67 18.64
CA PRO A 189 -2.06 10.93 20.04
C PRO A 189 -1.01 10.41 21.03
N LYS A 190 -0.30 9.34 20.66
CA LYS A 190 0.78 8.72 21.43
C LYS A 190 1.81 8.09 20.51
N PRO A 191 3.06 7.88 20.96
CA PRO A 191 4.04 7.13 20.20
C PRO A 191 3.54 5.72 19.92
N THR A 192 3.76 5.24 18.70
CA THR A 192 3.35 3.90 18.29
C THR A 192 4.32 3.33 17.26
N PRO A 193 4.64 2.02 17.31
CA PRO A 193 5.39 1.38 16.23
C PRO A 193 4.58 1.31 14.91
N TYR A 194 3.26 1.50 14.98
CA TYR A 194 2.33 1.49 13.84
C TYR A 194 2.10 2.87 13.24
N TRP A 195 3.08 3.79 13.38
CA TRP A 195 2.99 5.17 12.88
C TRP A 195 2.71 5.27 11.38
N ALA A 196 3.05 4.23 10.63
CA ALA A 196 2.89 4.17 9.18
C ALA A 196 1.54 3.55 8.73
N ASP A 197 0.65 3.15 9.64
CA ASP A 197 -0.61 2.49 9.24
C ASP A 197 -1.55 3.40 8.45
N ALA A 198 -1.53 4.71 8.76
CA ALA A 198 -2.23 5.70 7.97
C ALA A 198 -1.46 6.02 6.68
N PHE A 199 -2.16 6.10 5.56
CA PHE A 199 -1.62 6.42 4.23
C PHE A 199 -0.65 5.37 3.64
N VAL A 200 -0.57 4.17 4.22
CA VAL A 200 0.31 3.09 3.78
C VAL A 200 -0.48 1.83 3.43
N GLY A 201 -0.02 1.14 2.38
CA GLY A 201 -0.61 -0.12 1.94
C GLY A 201 -2.07 0.01 1.53
N VAL A 202 -2.84 -1.06 1.70
CA VAL A 202 -4.25 -1.13 1.24
C VAL A 202 -5.20 -0.19 1.99
N ARG A 203 -4.87 0.17 3.24
CA ARG A 203 -5.67 1.11 4.05
C ARG A 203 -5.32 2.57 3.79
N GLY A 204 -4.23 2.81 3.06
CA GLY A 204 -3.66 4.14 2.83
C GLY A 204 -3.78 4.64 1.39
N MET A 205 -4.51 3.94 0.53
CA MET A 205 -4.71 4.38 -0.86
C MET A 205 -5.43 5.73 -0.90
N ILE A 206 -4.90 6.66 -1.70
CA ILE A 206 -5.38 8.03 -1.79
C ILE A 206 -6.40 8.15 -2.93
N ILE A 207 -7.52 8.81 -2.65
CA ILE A 207 -8.55 9.20 -3.63
C ILE A 207 -8.47 10.70 -3.90
N PRO A 208 -8.82 11.18 -5.11
CA PRO A 208 -8.72 12.58 -5.48
C PRO A 208 -9.78 13.45 -4.77
N LYS A 209 -9.32 14.48 -4.06
CA LYS A 209 -10.19 15.46 -3.39
C LYS A 209 -11.23 16.02 -4.34
N HIS A 210 -10.83 16.51 -5.50
CA HIS A 210 -11.70 17.20 -6.45
C HIS A 210 -12.84 16.33 -7.03
N VAL A 211 -12.72 14.99 -6.93
CA VAL A 211 -13.75 14.06 -7.39
C VAL A 211 -14.68 13.68 -6.25
N PHE A 212 -14.14 13.48 -5.04
CA PHE A 212 -14.90 12.95 -3.92
C PHE A 212 -15.42 14.00 -2.92
N GLU A 213 -14.88 15.22 -2.95
CA GLU A 213 -15.31 16.30 -2.02
C GLU A 213 -16.82 16.58 -2.06
N PRO A 214 -17.51 16.61 -3.24
CA PRO A 214 -18.96 16.80 -3.31
C PRO A 214 -19.77 15.68 -2.64
N PHE A 215 -19.14 14.53 -2.40
CA PHE A 215 -19.75 13.32 -1.84
C PHE A 215 -19.21 12.98 -0.44
N LYS A 216 -18.52 13.91 0.24
CA LYS A 216 -17.98 13.68 1.59
C LYS A 216 -19.10 13.39 2.59
N GLY A 217 -18.83 12.57 3.60
CA GLY A 217 -19.78 12.22 4.66
C GLY A 217 -20.87 11.27 4.18
N GLY A 218 -22.12 11.52 4.55
CA GLY A 218 -23.26 10.64 4.28
C GLY A 218 -23.55 10.35 2.80
N LYS A 219 -22.99 11.16 1.88
CA LYS A 219 -23.12 10.95 0.44
C LYS A 219 -22.00 10.10 -0.17
N SER A 220 -21.08 9.64 0.62
CA SER A 220 -19.85 8.96 0.15
C SER A 220 -20.12 7.72 -0.72
N ARG A 221 -21.25 7.04 -0.48
CA ARG A 221 -21.68 5.89 -1.29
C ARG A 221 -22.26 6.26 -2.65
N GLU A 222 -22.64 7.52 -2.86
CA GLU A 222 -23.27 8.01 -4.09
C GLU A 222 -22.23 8.44 -5.15
N ALA A 223 -20.95 8.54 -4.77
CA ALA A 223 -19.91 9.00 -5.68
C ALA A 223 -19.77 8.05 -6.89
N PRO A 224 -19.95 8.55 -8.15
CA PRO A 224 -19.78 7.72 -9.34
C PRO A 224 -18.39 7.09 -9.44
N ALA A 225 -17.39 7.74 -8.86
CA ALA A 225 -16.00 7.26 -8.83
C ALA A 225 -15.80 6.03 -7.94
N ASN A 226 -16.80 5.59 -7.16
CA ASN A 226 -16.80 4.30 -6.48
C ASN A 226 -16.78 3.12 -7.48
N LEU A 227 -17.25 3.35 -8.71
CA LEU A 227 -17.31 2.36 -9.79
C LEU A 227 -16.45 2.76 -11.00
N LYS A 228 -16.09 4.04 -11.12
CA LYS A 228 -15.29 4.60 -12.23
C LYS A 228 -14.10 5.38 -11.67
N PRO A 229 -13.06 4.68 -11.20
CA PRO A 229 -11.96 5.28 -10.46
C PRO A 229 -11.15 6.28 -11.29
N VAL A 230 -10.75 7.38 -10.63
CA VAL A 230 -9.74 8.33 -11.09
C VAL A 230 -8.61 8.26 -10.08
N GLY A 231 -7.51 7.59 -10.44
CA GLY A 231 -6.38 7.34 -9.55
C GLY A 231 -5.09 7.98 -10.05
N THR A 232 -3.99 7.66 -9.39
CA THR A 232 -2.61 7.99 -9.79
C THR A 232 -1.88 6.78 -10.37
N GLY A 233 -2.50 5.61 -10.30
CA GLY A 233 -1.90 4.31 -10.53
C GLY A 233 -1.47 4.02 -11.95
N PRO A 234 -0.85 2.84 -12.17
CA PRO A 234 -0.25 2.46 -13.44
C PRO A 234 -1.25 2.25 -14.57
N TYR A 235 -2.53 2.06 -14.26
CA TYR A 235 -3.58 1.86 -15.27
C TYR A 235 -4.71 2.85 -15.08
N ARG A 236 -5.25 3.35 -16.22
CA ARG A 236 -6.48 4.16 -16.28
C ARG A 236 -7.68 3.25 -16.42
N PHE A 237 -8.81 3.68 -15.89
CA PHE A 237 -10.07 2.96 -15.94
C PHE A 237 -10.58 2.83 -17.38
N VAL A 238 -11.00 1.61 -17.75
CA VAL A 238 -11.65 1.30 -19.04
C VAL A 238 -13.06 0.79 -18.82
N ASP A 239 -13.22 -0.27 -18.02
CA ASP A 239 -14.52 -0.91 -17.78
C ASP A 239 -14.54 -1.63 -16.43
N PHE A 240 -15.73 -1.74 -15.85
CA PHE A 240 -15.95 -2.47 -14.62
C PHE A 240 -17.36 -3.06 -14.60
N LYS A 241 -17.41 -4.37 -14.43
CA LYS A 241 -18.66 -5.11 -14.15
C LYS A 241 -18.54 -5.69 -12.74
N PRO A 242 -19.25 -5.13 -11.75
CA PRO A 242 -19.22 -5.64 -10.38
C PRO A 242 -19.44 -7.15 -10.30
N GLY A 243 -18.57 -7.84 -9.57
CA GLY A 243 -18.60 -9.30 -9.43
C GLY A 243 -18.00 -10.09 -10.59
N ASP A 244 -17.64 -9.46 -11.70
CA ASP A 244 -17.11 -10.13 -12.90
C ASP A 244 -15.70 -9.65 -13.25
N ILE A 245 -15.55 -8.42 -13.80
CA ILE A 245 -14.30 -8.02 -14.42
C ILE A 245 -13.96 -6.53 -14.16
N VAL A 246 -12.68 -6.28 -13.96
CA VAL A 246 -12.08 -4.93 -13.92
C VAL A 246 -11.11 -4.81 -15.09
N LYS A 247 -11.21 -3.74 -15.89
CA LYS A 247 -10.31 -3.47 -17.02
C LYS A 247 -9.63 -2.11 -16.89
N GLY A 248 -8.36 -2.09 -17.22
CA GLY A 248 -7.56 -0.87 -17.28
C GLY A 248 -6.63 -0.85 -18.49
N GLU A 249 -6.30 0.35 -18.93
CA GLU A 249 -5.28 0.62 -19.95
C GLU A 249 -4.09 1.34 -19.33
N LEU A 250 -2.92 1.18 -19.92
CA LEU A 250 -1.68 1.81 -19.48
C LEU A 250 -1.87 3.32 -19.28
N ASN A 251 -1.44 3.81 -18.11
CA ASN A 251 -1.33 5.24 -17.81
C ASN A 251 -0.04 5.80 -18.43
N PRO A 252 -0.10 6.61 -19.52
CA PRO A 252 1.09 7.13 -20.19
C PRO A 252 1.87 8.12 -19.31
N THR A 253 1.19 8.77 -18.35
CA THR A 253 1.79 9.76 -17.44
C THR A 253 2.13 9.17 -16.07
N TYR A 254 2.17 7.84 -15.93
CA TYR A 254 2.48 7.20 -14.66
C TYR A 254 3.84 7.64 -14.12
N HIS A 255 3.89 8.05 -12.87
CA HIS A 255 5.06 8.70 -12.26
C HIS A 255 6.28 7.79 -12.06
N MET A 256 6.11 6.46 -12.10
CA MET A 256 7.25 5.54 -12.01
C MET A 256 7.81 5.27 -13.42
N ALA A 257 9.12 5.54 -13.59
CA ALA A 257 9.81 5.37 -14.86
C ALA A 257 9.70 3.93 -15.38
N ASN A 258 9.45 3.79 -16.69
CA ASN A 258 9.39 2.52 -17.40
C ASN A 258 8.31 1.53 -16.87
N ARG A 259 7.25 2.06 -16.23
CA ARG A 259 6.11 1.27 -15.73
C ARG A 259 4.79 1.89 -16.21
N PRO A 260 3.71 1.07 -16.32
CA PRO A 260 3.71 -0.39 -16.27
C PRO A 260 4.32 -1.03 -17.53
N TYR A 261 4.61 -2.32 -17.49
CA TYR A 261 5.13 -3.06 -18.64
C TYR A 261 4.01 -3.49 -19.59
N PHE A 262 2.89 -3.98 -19.06
CA PHE A 262 1.74 -4.41 -19.86
C PHE A 262 0.90 -3.22 -20.31
N ASP A 263 0.36 -3.29 -21.52
CA ASP A 263 -0.45 -2.23 -22.14
C ASP A 263 -1.87 -2.18 -21.56
N THR A 264 -2.41 -3.33 -21.19
CA THR A 264 -3.73 -3.46 -20.58
C THR A 264 -3.72 -4.44 -19.43
N ILE A 265 -4.69 -4.29 -18.52
CA ILE A 265 -4.96 -5.25 -17.46
C ILE A 265 -6.43 -5.65 -17.48
N GLU A 266 -6.67 -6.94 -17.35
CA GLU A 266 -7.99 -7.52 -17.07
C GLU A 266 -7.88 -8.36 -15.80
N MET A 267 -8.63 -7.99 -14.77
CA MET A 267 -8.78 -8.78 -13.56
C MET A 267 -10.18 -9.36 -13.54
N LYS A 268 -10.29 -10.66 -13.81
CA LYS A 268 -11.57 -11.38 -13.83
C LYS A 268 -11.79 -12.11 -12.52
N GLY A 269 -13.00 -12.00 -11.96
CA GLY A 269 -13.45 -12.84 -10.86
C GLY A 269 -13.75 -14.25 -11.34
N GLY A 270 -13.26 -15.26 -10.63
CA GLY A 270 -13.77 -16.61 -10.75
C GLY A 270 -15.23 -16.62 -10.28
N GLY A 271 -16.12 -17.28 -11.01
CA GLY A 271 -17.48 -17.50 -10.56
C GLY A 271 -17.50 -18.36 -9.28
N ASP A 272 -18.57 -18.26 -8.52
CA ASP A 272 -18.82 -19.20 -7.44
C ASP A 272 -18.81 -20.62 -8.00
N ALA A 273 -18.12 -21.51 -7.28
CA ALA A 273 -18.08 -22.93 -7.62
C ALA A 273 -19.46 -23.56 -7.42
#